data_d317ca9eebf7b3171a56a7bd55e31dd0
#
_entry.id   d317ca9eebf7b3171a56a7bd55e31dd0
#
_cell.length_a   1.000
_cell.length_b   1.000
_cell.length_c   1.000
_cell.angle_alpha   90.00
_cell.angle_beta   90.00
_cell.angle_gamma   90.00
#
_symmetry.space_group_name_H-M   'P 1'
#
loop_
_entity.id
_entity.type
_entity.pdbx_description
1 polymer ?
#
loop_
_entity_poly.entity_id
_entity_poly.type
_entity_poly.pdbx_seq_one_letter_code
_entity_poly.pdbx_strand_id
1 'polypeptide(L)'
;SIPALMKPLLDRGFTGELNDKLWLVPVFLVGLAIIRSGAQFLSNYLLTKVISNILLTLREQMFTRLLQAKTEFYQKTTASNLINAVVFEVNNVLSIMGGMLISLVRDLLTVIGLMGYLFYLNWRLTLVVLIIFPIIAFVMGKINKRLRGLNRQQQAMTSELAYIVEEAAAGHKIVKVHGGEDYEMQRFMDKAERLRQFTLKAAVAGGLNQPITQLIASMALSLVLVIALMQSATQGVTVGGFAAFITAMLLIISPLKHLADINQPLQRGLTAAEMIFQLIDQPIEEEDGAQSQLKHLEKAKGEIRFENLSFSYDQEEGRKDALRNVNLDIKPGEVVAFVGPSGGGKSTLVSLLPRFFKPKVGRILLDQIPIEEMMLADLRKQIAFVSQDVILFNDTIAANVAYGSSTEGIDRGRVIESLEAANLTGLLTELPNGIDTLVGDNGNRLSGGQRQRLAIARAIYKDAPILILDEATSALDSESERQVQEALDRLMAGRTTLVIAHRLSTIEHADRIVVLEHGHVIENGSHEELITKDGLYANLHRIQFSNA
;
A
#
# COMPACT_ATOMS: atom_id res chain seq x y z
N SER A 1 -34.34 13.55 -26.91
CA SER A 1 -34.38 13.81 -28.36
C SER A 1 -35.23 12.78 -29.14
N ILE A 2 -35.04 11.45 -28.95
CA ILE A 2 -35.81 10.40 -29.65
C ILE A 2 -37.32 10.54 -29.41
N PRO A 3 -37.83 10.68 -28.14
CA PRO A 3 -39.25 10.86 -27.90
C PRO A 3 -39.82 12.12 -28.55
N ALA A 4 -39.05 13.21 -28.60
CA ALA A 4 -39.50 14.46 -29.22
C ALA A 4 -39.67 14.37 -30.74
N LEU A 5 -38.97 13.46 -31.41
CA LEU A 5 -39.12 13.19 -32.84
C LEU A 5 -40.30 12.26 -33.15
N MET A 6 -40.70 11.41 -32.21
CA MET A 6 -41.80 10.46 -32.42
C MET A 6 -43.13 11.17 -32.65
N LYS A 7 -43.40 12.27 -31.94
CA LYS A 7 -44.64 13.03 -32.08
C LYS A 7 -44.83 13.58 -33.50
N PRO A 8 -43.95 14.42 -34.07
CA PRO A 8 -44.11 14.95 -35.42
C PRO A 8 -44.04 13.87 -36.51
N LEU A 9 -43.27 12.79 -36.28
CA LEU A 9 -43.17 11.67 -37.23
C LEU A 9 -44.51 10.91 -37.36
N LEU A 10 -45.17 10.61 -36.23
CA LEU A 10 -46.42 9.87 -36.24
C LEU A 10 -47.62 10.75 -36.62
N ASP A 11 -47.66 11.99 -36.12
CA ASP A 11 -48.78 12.90 -36.37
C ASP A 11 -48.81 13.46 -37.79
N ARG A 12 -47.64 13.75 -38.40
CA ARG A 12 -47.55 14.36 -39.75
C ARG A 12 -47.02 13.43 -40.82
N GLY A 13 -46.20 12.42 -40.43
CA GLY A 13 -45.64 11.46 -41.40
C GLY A 13 -46.66 10.49 -41.97
N PHE A 14 -47.56 9.98 -41.11
CA PHE A 14 -48.62 9.06 -41.55
C PHE A 14 -49.83 9.77 -42.17
N THR A 15 -49.99 11.08 -42.02
CA THR A 15 -51.05 11.86 -42.66
C THR A 15 -50.71 12.36 -44.07
N GLY A 16 -49.50 12.04 -44.57
CA GLY A 16 -49.07 12.42 -45.92
C GLY A 16 -48.52 13.85 -46.06
N GLU A 17 -48.56 14.67 -45.02
CA GLU A 17 -48.10 16.06 -45.06
C GLU A 17 -46.55 16.20 -45.21
N LEU A 18 -45.81 15.13 -45.00
CA LEU A 18 -44.33 15.09 -45.03
C LEU A 18 -43.73 14.33 -46.22
N ASN A 19 -44.54 13.95 -47.24
CA ASN A 19 -44.09 13.08 -48.33
C ASN A 19 -42.84 13.57 -49.06
N ASP A 20 -42.69 14.88 -49.27
CA ASP A 20 -41.50 15.43 -49.99
C ASP A 20 -40.23 15.55 -49.08
N LYS A 21 -40.36 15.38 -47.77
CA LYS A 21 -39.24 15.54 -46.82
C LYS A 21 -38.98 14.32 -45.96
N LEU A 22 -39.58 13.17 -46.25
CA LEU A 22 -39.41 11.92 -45.50
C LEU A 22 -37.95 11.46 -45.41
N TRP A 23 -37.16 11.71 -46.46
CA TRP A 23 -35.74 11.37 -46.51
C TRP A 23 -34.87 12.18 -45.50
N LEU A 24 -35.32 13.38 -45.06
CA LEU A 24 -34.61 14.18 -44.05
C LEU A 24 -34.60 13.55 -42.68
N VAL A 25 -35.61 12.72 -42.37
CA VAL A 25 -35.73 12.09 -41.06
C VAL A 25 -34.62 11.10 -40.75
N PRO A 26 -34.32 10.12 -41.61
CA PRO A 26 -33.16 9.26 -41.45
C PRO A 26 -31.83 10.03 -41.37
N VAL A 27 -31.64 11.03 -42.25
CA VAL A 27 -30.43 11.87 -42.23
C VAL A 27 -30.26 12.60 -40.91
N PHE A 28 -31.33 13.19 -40.38
CA PHE A 28 -31.30 13.86 -39.08
C PHE A 28 -31.04 12.90 -37.91
N LEU A 29 -31.64 11.69 -37.95
CA LEU A 29 -31.38 10.65 -36.95
C LEU A 29 -29.94 10.18 -36.95
N VAL A 30 -29.37 9.93 -38.15
CA VAL A 30 -27.98 9.54 -38.30
C VAL A 30 -27.05 10.68 -37.88
N GLY A 31 -27.35 11.92 -38.26
CA GLY A 31 -26.60 13.11 -37.85
C GLY A 31 -26.57 13.26 -36.34
N LEU A 32 -27.72 13.12 -35.68
CA LEU A 32 -27.81 13.13 -34.21
C LEU A 32 -27.02 11.97 -33.57
N ALA A 33 -27.07 10.79 -34.16
CA ALA A 33 -26.30 9.63 -33.66
C ALA A 33 -24.79 9.87 -33.77
N ILE A 34 -24.32 10.46 -34.89
CA ILE A 34 -22.90 10.81 -35.09
C ILE A 34 -22.46 11.85 -34.05
N ILE A 35 -23.23 12.94 -33.90
CA ILE A 35 -22.91 14.00 -32.92
C ILE A 35 -22.89 13.41 -31.50
N ARG A 36 -23.87 12.61 -31.14
CA ARG A 36 -23.95 11.95 -29.83
C ARG A 36 -22.75 11.02 -29.60
N SER A 37 -22.42 10.19 -30.58
CA SER A 37 -21.27 9.26 -30.47
C SER A 37 -19.94 10.01 -30.38
N GLY A 38 -19.76 11.07 -31.19
CA GLY A 38 -18.59 11.96 -31.11
C GLY A 38 -18.47 12.65 -29.75
N ALA A 39 -19.56 13.21 -29.24
CA ALA A 39 -19.58 13.84 -27.93
C ALA A 39 -19.30 12.84 -26.80
N GLN A 40 -19.85 11.61 -26.89
CA GLN A 40 -19.60 10.54 -25.94
C GLN A 40 -18.13 10.11 -25.94
N PHE A 41 -17.54 9.94 -27.13
CA PHE A 41 -16.12 9.61 -27.28
C PHE A 41 -15.23 10.71 -26.67
N LEU A 42 -15.49 11.95 -27.05
CA LEU A 42 -14.73 13.11 -26.54
C LEU A 42 -14.83 13.23 -25.01
N SER A 43 -16.03 13.07 -24.47
CA SER A 43 -16.27 13.09 -23.01
C SER A 43 -15.48 12.00 -22.30
N ASN A 44 -15.53 10.75 -22.81
CA ASN A 44 -14.77 9.63 -22.24
C ASN A 44 -13.26 9.86 -22.32
N TYR A 45 -12.76 10.36 -23.47
CA TYR A 45 -11.35 10.64 -23.67
C TYR A 45 -10.84 11.72 -22.69
N LEU A 46 -11.54 12.86 -22.63
CA LEU A 46 -11.16 13.96 -21.75
C LEU A 46 -11.17 13.53 -20.27
N LEU A 47 -12.20 12.79 -19.86
CA LEU A 47 -12.28 12.28 -18.50
C LEU A 47 -11.14 11.31 -18.18
N THR A 48 -10.87 10.34 -19.06
CA THR A 48 -9.77 9.38 -18.88
C THR A 48 -8.44 10.12 -18.75
N LYS A 49 -8.22 11.17 -19.56
CA LYS A 49 -7.02 12.02 -19.46
C LYS A 49 -6.91 12.70 -18.10
N VAL A 50 -7.99 13.29 -17.60
CA VAL A 50 -8.01 13.94 -16.27
C VAL A 50 -7.75 12.92 -15.17
N ILE A 51 -8.45 11.78 -15.20
CA ILE A 51 -8.29 10.70 -14.24
C ILE A 51 -6.84 10.18 -14.23
N SER A 52 -6.24 9.96 -15.41
CA SER A 52 -4.86 9.46 -15.51
C SER A 52 -3.84 10.44 -14.92
N ASN A 53 -4.05 11.75 -15.10
CA ASN A 53 -3.18 12.77 -14.49
C ASN A 53 -3.32 12.80 -12.96
N ILE A 54 -4.55 12.75 -12.45
CA ILE A 54 -4.79 12.68 -11.00
C ILE A 54 -4.16 11.41 -10.42
N LEU A 55 -4.30 10.27 -11.12
CA LEU A 55 -3.71 8.99 -10.72
C LEU A 55 -2.18 9.09 -10.58
N LEU A 56 -1.52 9.71 -11.55
CA LEU A 56 -0.07 9.91 -11.52
C LEU A 56 0.33 10.75 -10.30
N THR A 57 -0.33 11.90 -10.09
CA THR A 57 -0.04 12.78 -8.96
C THR A 57 -0.29 12.10 -7.61
N LEU A 58 -1.39 11.37 -7.46
CA LEU A 58 -1.67 10.63 -6.22
C LEU A 58 -0.62 9.55 -5.94
N ARG A 59 -0.21 8.79 -6.97
CA ARG A 59 0.85 7.79 -6.81
C ARG A 59 2.18 8.41 -6.42
N GLU A 60 2.54 9.52 -7.02
CA GLU A 60 3.74 10.27 -6.67
C GLU A 60 3.69 10.71 -5.19
N GLN A 61 2.58 11.32 -4.77
CA GLN A 61 2.39 11.75 -3.38
C GLN A 61 2.42 10.57 -2.40
N MET A 62 1.72 9.48 -2.72
CA MET A 62 1.71 8.26 -1.88
C MET A 62 3.08 7.64 -1.77
N PHE A 63 3.81 7.51 -2.88
CA PHE A 63 5.15 6.92 -2.86
C PHE A 63 6.17 7.81 -2.15
N THR A 64 6.11 9.13 -2.37
CA THR A 64 6.94 10.09 -1.64
C THR A 64 6.67 10.01 -0.14
N ARG A 65 5.38 9.99 0.26
CA ARG A 65 5.01 9.87 1.67
C ARG A 65 5.45 8.52 2.26
N LEU A 66 5.33 7.44 1.50
CA LEU A 66 5.83 6.13 1.89
C LEU A 66 7.33 6.18 2.22
N LEU A 67 8.16 6.80 1.38
CA LEU A 67 9.60 6.90 1.61
C LEU A 67 9.97 7.77 2.82
N GLN A 68 9.11 8.71 3.21
CA GLN A 68 9.32 9.66 4.31
C GLN A 68 8.62 9.27 5.61
N ALA A 69 7.79 8.22 5.59
CA ALA A 69 7.01 7.78 6.74
C ALA A 69 7.92 7.26 7.87
N LYS A 70 7.49 7.49 9.13
CA LYS A 70 8.20 7.01 10.31
C LYS A 70 8.28 5.48 10.35
N THR A 71 9.36 4.96 10.91
CA THR A 71 9.58 3.49 11.05
C THR A 71 8.44 2.78 11.77
N GLU A 72 7.78 3.44 12.73
CA GLU A 72 6.62 2.92 13.47
C GLU A 72 5.44 2.57 12.56
N PHE A 73 5.27 3.31 11.45
CA PHE A 73 4.24 3.03 10.45
C PHE A 73 4.45 1.65 9.80
N TYR A 74 5.69 1.30 9.47
CA TYR A 74 6.03 0.02 8.85
C TYR A 74 5.88 -1.18 9.80
N GLN A 75 5.99 -0.95 11.10
CA GLN A 75 5.72 -2.00 12.09
C GLN A 75 4.23 -2.34 12.22
N LYS A 76 3.35 -1.36 11.95
CA LYS A 76 1.89 -1.51 12.06
C LYS A 76 1.22 -1.91 10.74
N THR A 77 1.92 -1.79 9.61
CA THR A 77 1.34 -1.98 8.28
C THR A 77 2.13 -3.04 7.50
N THR A 78 1.44 -4.00 6.91
CA THR A 78 2.08 -5.03 6.08
C THR A 78 2.43 -4.50 4.69
N ALA A 79 3.50 -5.03 4.07
CA ALA A 79 3.88 -4.69 2.70
C ALA A 79 2.73 -4.95 1.70
N SER A 80 1.96 -6.02 1.90
CA SER A 80 0.80 -6.36 1.08
C SER A 80 -0.27 -5.27 1.10
N ASN A 81 -0.56 -4.67 2.27
CA ASN A 81 -1.52 -3.56 2.40
C ASN A 81 -1.02 -2.31 1.68
N LEU A 82 0.28 -2.01 1.74
CA LEU A 82 0.89 -0.87 1.05
C LEU A 82 0.83 -1.04 -0.48
N ILE A 83 1.18 -2.22 -0.98
CA ILE A 83 1.06 -2.56 -2.40
C ILE A 83 -0.39 -2.42 -2.85
N ASN A 84 -1.34 -2.98 -2.09
CA ASN A 84 -2.76 -2.89 -2.40
C ASN A 84 -3.22 -1.42 -2.49
N ALA A 85 -2.86 -0.59 -1.52
CA ALA A 85 -3.23 0.83 -1.51
C ALA A 85 -2.66 1.59 -2.73
N VAL A 86 -1.34 1.48 -2.98
CA VAL A 86 -0.64 2.28 -4.01
C VAL A 86 -0.92 1.78 -5.43
N VAL A 87 -1.06 0.45 -5.63
CA VAL A 87 -1.18 -0.14 -6.97
C VAL A 87 -2.64 -0.35 -7.36
N PHE A 88 -3.46 -0.93 -6.47
CA PHE A 88 -4.80 -1.38 -6.81
C PHE A 88 -5.90 -0.40 -6.40
N GLU A 89 -5.93 0.05 -5.14
CA GLU A 89 -7.01 0.89 -4.64
C GLU A 89 -7.06 2.26 -5.30
N VAL A 90 -5.92 2.86 -5.61
CA VAL A 90 -5.84 4.12 -6.36
C VAL A 90 -6.53 4.03 -7.72
N ASN A 91 -6.35 2.91 -8.45
CA ASN A 91 -7.04 2.67 -9.72
C ASN A 91 -8.56 2.52 -9.51
N ASN A 92 -8.95 1.77 -8.48
CA ASN A 92 -10.35 1.52 -8.18
C ASN A 92 -11.10 2.81 -7.84
N VAL A 93 -10.54 3.67 -6.99
CA VAL A 93 -11.15 4.95 -6.62
C VAL A 93 -11.45 5.79 -7.84
N LEU A 94 -10.45 6.00 -8.69
CA LEU A 94 -10.58 6.92 -9.82
C LEU A 94 -11.49 6.37 -10.91
N SER A 95 -11.48 5.05 -11.19
CA SER A 95 -12.39 4.43 -12.15
C SER A 95 -13.84 4.47 -11.66
N ILE A 96 -14.06 4.19 -10.38
CA ILE A 96 -15.40 4.21 -9.76
C ILE A 96 -15.92 5.65 -9.71
N MET A 97 -15.15 6.59 -9.17
CA MET A 97 -15.59 7.98 -9.00
C MET A 97 -15.78 8.69 -10.34
N GLY A 98 -14.88 8.47 -11.30
CA GLY A 98 -15.00 9.05 -12.64
C GLY A 98 -16.22 8.54 -13.39
N GLY A 99 -16.42 7.23 -13.42
CA GLY A 99 -17.61 6.62 -14.02
C GLY A 99 -18.91 7.04 -13.32
N MET A 100 -18.88 7.15 -11.98
CA MET A 100 -20.01 7.58 -11.19
C MET A 100 -20.39 9.04 -11.45
N LEU A 101 -19.41 9.97 -11.49
CA LEU A 101 -19.68 11.39 -11.75
C LEU A 101 -20.32 11.61 -13.12
N ILE A 102 -19.77 10.97 -14.18
CA ILE A 102 -20.40 11.04 -15.52
C ILE A 102 -21.83 10.51 -15.48
N SER A 103 -22.02 9.32 -14.90
CA SER A 103 -23.34 8.69 -14.84
C SER A 103 -24.30 9.57 -14.06
N LEU A 104 -23.89 10.15 -12.94
CA LEU A 104 -24.71 11.05 -12.13
C LEU A 104 -25.16 12.27 -12.92
N VAL A 105 -24.23 12.99 -13.54
CA VAL A 105 -24.56 14.20 -14.32
C VAL A 105 -25.43 13.86 -15.51
N ARG A 106 -25.06 12.82 -16.29
CA ARG A 106 -25.79 12.41 -17.48
C ARG A 106 -27.20 11.92 -17.13
N ASP A 107 -27.32 11.07 -16.12
CA ASP A 107 -28.59 10.43 -15.77
C ASP A 107 -29.52 11.43 -15.07
N LEU A 108 -28.97 12.36 -14.25
CA LEU A 108 -29.72 13.46 -13.66
C LEU A 108 -30.29 14.40 -14.74
N LEU A 109 -29.44 14.86 -15.67
CA LEU A 109 -29.89 15.70 -16.79
C LEU A 109 -30.91 14.99 -17.68
N THR A 110 -30.72 13.69 -17.91
CA THR A 110 -31.67 12.87 -18.68
C THR A 110 -33.01 12.78 -17.98
N VAL A 111 -33.02 12.54 -16.67
CA VAL A 111 -34.28 12.49 -15.88
C VAL A 111 -34.96 13.84 -15.89
N ILE A 112 -34.24 14.94 -15.64
CA ILE A 112 -34.84 16.29 -15.66
C ILE A 112 -35.42 16.60 -17.05
N GLY A 113 -34.67 16.34 -18.12
CA GLY A 113 -35.11 16.58 -19.49
C GLY A 113 -36.33 15.74 -19.91
N LEU A 114 -36.33 14.43 -19.57
CA LEU A 114 -37.45 13.55 -19.87
C LEU A 114 -38.68 13.89 -19.01
N MET A 115 -38.51 14.23 -17.73
CA MET A 115 -39.62 14.66 -16.86
C MET A 115 -40.23 15.96 -17.37
N GLY A 116 -39.42 16.97 -17.71
CA GLY A 116 -39.91 18.20 -18.32
C GLY A 116 -40.68 17.95 -19.61
N TYR A 117 -40.21 17.02 -20.46
CA TYR A 117 -40.87 16.63 -21.69
C TYR A 117 -42.20 15.89 -21.43
N LEU A 118 -42.25 14.99 -20.44
CA LEU A 118 -43.49 14.30 -20.01
C LEU A 118 -44.51 15.31 -19.49
N PHE A 119 -44.13 16.28 -18.66
CA PHE A 119 -45.00 17.36 -18.20
C PHE A 119 -45.55 18.21 -19.33
N TYR A 120 -44.70 18.53 -20.34
CA TYR A 120 -45.13 19.25 -21.53
C TYR A 120 -46.15 18.48 -22.37
N LEU A 121 -46.00 17.15 -22.49
CA LEU A 121 -46.95 16.32 -23.25
C LEU A 121 -48.29 16.15 -22.55
N ASN A 122 -48.28 15.75 -21.29
CA ASN A 122 -49.50 15.57 -20.48
C ASN A 122 -49.17 15.55 -18.98
N TRP A 123 -49.43 16.66 -18.29
CA TRP A 123 -49.11 16.79 -16.87
C TRP A 123 -49.91 15.82 -15.96
N ARG A 124 -51.14 15.46 -16.34
CA ARG A 124 -52.01 14.53 -15.55
C ARG A 124 -51.43 13.11 -15.59
N LEU A 125 -51.08 12.62 -16.76
CA LEU A 125 -50.43 11.31 -16.90
C LEU A 125 -49.05 11.27 -16.21
N THR A 126 -48.31 12.38 -16.25
CA THR A 126 -47.01 12.48 -15.59
C THR A 126 -47.11 12.40 -14.07
N LEU A 127 -48.18 12.93 -13.45
CA LEU A 127 -48.43 12.78 -12.02
C LEU A 127 -48.66 11.30 -11.63
N VAL A 128 -49.34 10.52 -12.46
CA VAL A 128 -49.51 9.08 -12.24
C VAL A 128 -48.16 8.36 -12.27
N VAL A 129 -47.34 8.68 -13.26
CA VAL A 129 -45.97 8.14 -13.36
C VAL A 129 -45.12 8.51 -12.14
N LEU A 130 -45.25 9.74 -11.65
CA LEU A 130 -44.51 10.24 -10.50
C LEU A 130 -44.84 9.47 -9.19
N ILE A 131 -46.04 8.96 -9.03
CA ILE A 131 -46.43 8.12 -7.88
C ILE A 131 -45.73 6.75 -7.92
N ILE A 132 -45.38 6.24 -9.09
CA ILE A 132 -44.76 4.92 -9.26
C ILE A 132 -43.30 4.93 -8.85
N PHE A 133 -42.60 6.06 -9.00
CA PHE A 133 -41.18 6.17 -8.65
C PHE A 133 -40.86 5.88 -7.18
N PRO A 134 -41.56 6.40 -6.19
CA PRO A 134 -41.39 6.03 -4.79
C PRO A 134 -41.56 4.53 -4.53
N ILE A 135 -42.50 3.89 -5.22
CA ILE A 135 -42.73 2.45 -5.08
C ILE A 135 -41.52 1.66 -5.58
N ILE A 136 -41.00 2.01 -6.77
CA ILE A 136 -39.79 1.40 -7.30
C ILE A 136 -38.62 1.64 -6.32
N ALA A 137 -38.40 2.87 -5.87
CA ALA A 137 -37.34 3.24 -4.95
C ALA A 137 -37.42 2.46 -3.63
N PHE A 138 -38.60 2.28 -3.06
CA PHE A 138 -38.81 1.52 -1.83
C PHE A 138 -38.46 0.03 -2.01
N VAL A 139 -38.97 -0.61 -3.08
CA VAL A 139 -38.72 -2.03 -3.38
C VAL A 139 -37.23 -2.25 -3.62
N MET A 140 -36.59 -1.39 -4.45
CA MET A 140 -35.18 -1.42 -4.73
C MET A 140 -34.30 -1.20 -3.48
N GLY A 141 -34.71 -0.27 -2.62
CA GLY A 141 -34.03 -0.02 -1.34
C GLY A 141 -33.99 -1.26 -0.45
N LYS A 142 -35.07 -2.04 -0.39
CA LYS A 142 -35.16 -3.28 0.39
C LYS A 142 -34.26 -4.38 -0.19
N ILE A 143 -34.25 -4.55 -1.52
CA ILE A 143 -33.40 -5.53 -2.21
C ILE A 143 -31.92 -5.16 -2.05
N ASN A 144 -31.57 -3.90 -2.25
CA ASN A 144 -30.20 -3.41 -2.14
C ASN A 144 -29.64 -3.51 -0.71
N LYS A 145 -30.51 -3.34 0.31
CA LYS A 145 -30.09 -3.56 1.71
C LYS A 145 -29.72 -5.03 1.96
N ARG A 146 -30.51 -5.98 1.44
CA ARG A 146 -30.21 -7.42 1.55
C ARG A 146 -28.95 -7.79 0.77
N LEU A 147 -28.80 -7.28 -0.45
CA LEU A 147 -27.64 -7.52 -1.33
C LEU A 147 -26.35 -7.03 -0.68
N ARG A 148 -26.34 -5.84 -0.05
CA ARG A 148 -25.19 -5.32 0.70
C ARG A 148 -24.74 -6.26 1.81
N GLY A 149 -25.66 -6.82 2.59
CA GLY A 149 -25.34 -7.80 3.63
C GLY A 149 -24.69 -9.07 3.07
N LEU A 150 -25.23 -9.59 1.97
CA LEU A 150 -24.67 -10.78 1.29
C LEU A 150 -23.31 -10.52 0.68
N ASN A 151 -23.11 -9.37 0.03
CA ASN A 151 -21.82 -8.99 -0.54
C ASN A 151 -20.73 -8.82 0.53
N ARG A 152 -21.09 -8.28 1.71
CA ARG A 152 -20.16 -8.17 2.83
C ARG A 152 -19.69 -9.55 3.32
N GLN A 153 -20.64 -10.50 3.44
CA GLN A 153 -20.32 -11.88 3.82
C GLN A 153 -19.46 -12.59 2.76
N GLN A 154 -19.77 -12.38 1.47
CA GLN A 154 -18.98 -12.88 0.36
C GLN A 154 -17.54 -12.34 0.42
N GLN A 155 -17.37 -11.04 0.66
CA GLN A 155 -16.04 -10.42 0.77
C GLN A 155 -15.24 -11.01 1.94
N ALA A 156 -15.88 -11.20 3.10
CA ALA A 156 -15.21 -11.82 4.26
C ALA A 156 -14.73 -13.25 3.94
N MET A 157 -15.58 -14.06 3.29
CA MET A 157 -15.18 -15.42 2.88
C MET A 157 -14.06 -15.43 1.84
N THR A 158 -14.06 -14.46 0.91
CA THR A 158 -12.97 -14.31 -0.07
C THR A 158 -11.64 -14.00 0.63
N SER A 159 -11.66 -13.13 1.64
CA SER A 159 -10.45 -12.81 2.43
C SER A 159 -9.95 -14.03 3.22
N GLU A 160 -10.86 -14.82 3.82
CA GLU A 160 -10.49 -16.06 4.52
C GLU A 160 -9.87 -17.10 3.56
N LEU A 161 -10.40 -17.24 2.33
CA LEU A 161 -9.81 -18.11 1.32
C LEU A 161 -8.42 -17.63 0.90
N ALA A 162 -8.24 -16.34 0.68
CA ALA A 162 -6.94 -15.77 0.33
C ALA A 162 -5.91 -16.07 1.44
N TYR A 163 -6.30 -15.94 2.70
CA TYR A 163 -5.45 -16.26 3.85
C TYR A 163 -5.03 -17.74 3.88
N ILE A 164 -5.97 -18.67 3.62
CA ILE A 164 -5.65 -20.11 3.56
C ILE A 164 -4.64 -20.40 2.45
N VAL A 165 -4.81 -19.79 1.28
CA VAL A 165 -3.87 -19.98 0.16
C VAL A 165 -2.49 -19.40 0.49
N GLU A 166 -2.42 -18.23 1.11
CA GLU A 166 -1.18 -17.60 1.55
C GLU A 166 -0.46 -18.47 2.57
N GLU A 167 -1.18 -18.98 3.58
CA GLU A 167 -0.63 -19.87 4.63
C GLU A 167 -0.12 -21.19 4.05
N ALA A 168 -0.89 -21.84 3.17
CA ALA A 168 -0.48 -23.08 2.51
C ALA A 168 0.72 -22.88 1.58
N ALA A 169 0.78 -21.75 0.86
CA ALA A 169 1.91 -21.41 -0.01
C ALA A 169 3.19 -21.13 0.81
N ALA A 170 3.08 -20.36 1.88
CA ALA A 170 4.20 -20.10 2.79
C ALA A 170 4.69 -21.39 3.49
N GLY A 171 3.74 -22.21 3.95
CA GLY A 171 4.00 -23.46 4.64
C GLY A 171 4.18 -24.69 3.74
N HIS A 172 4.32 -24.55 2.40
CA HIS A 172 4.28 -25.67 1.44
C HIS A 172 5.23 -26.84 1.76
N LYS A 173 6.41 -26.56 2.32
CA LYS A 173 7.38 -27.60 2.74
C LYS A 173 6.84 -28.42 3.91
N ILE A 174 6.19 -27.75 4.87
CA ILE A 174 5.60 -28.41 6.05
C ILE A 174 4.42 -29.26 5.61
N VAL A 175 3.52 -28.71 4.78
CA VAL A 175 2.39 -29.45 4.21
C VAL A 175 2.87 -30.73 3.53
N LYS A 176 3.90 -30.64 2.67
CA LYS A 176 4.44 -31.80 1.95
C LYS A 176 5.12 -32.85 2.87
N VAL A 177 5.92 -32.39 3.84
CA VAL A 177 6.65 -33.31 4.74
C VAL A 177 5.71 -34.05 5.69
N HIS A 178 4.64 -33.39 6.11
CA HIS A 178 3.67 -33.98 7.04
C HIS A 178 2.46 -34.62 6.35
N GLY A 179 2.39 -34.65 5.00
CA GLY A 179 1.25 -35.19 4.25
C GLY A 179 -0.07 -34.47 4.56
N GLY A 180 -0.01 -33.14 4.73
CA GLY A 180 -1.13 -32.29 5.13
C GLY A 180 -2.04 -31.85 3.99
N GLU A 181 -1.86 -32.38 2.76
CA GLU A 181 -2.57 -31.95 1.56
C GLU A 181 -4.09 -32.10 1.69
N ASP A 182 -4.54 -33.22 2.22
CA ASP A 182 -5.98 -33.51 2.41
C ASP A 182 -6.60 -32.60 3.46
N TYR A 183 -5.87 -32.29 4.53
CA TYR A 183 -6.31 -31.37 5.57
C TYR A 183 -6.49 -29.95 5.03
N GLU A 184 -5.51 -29.42 4.31
CA GLU A 184 -5.57 -28.08 3.72
C GLU A 184 -6.64 -28.03 2.62
N MET A 185 -6.78 -29.09 1.82
CA MET A 185 -7.83 -29.18 0.81
C MET A 185 -9.22 -29.14 1.45
N GLN A 186 -9.46 -29.89 2.51
CA GLN A 186 -10.75 -29.88 3.21
C GLN A 186 -11.04 -28.50 3.80
N ARG A 187 -10.06 -27.87 4.44
CA ARG A 187 -10.14 -26.52 5.01
C ARG A 187 -10.50 -25.47 3.94
N PHE A 188 -9.84 -25.56 2.78
CA PHE A 188 -10.13 -24.72 1.63
C PHE A 188 -11.55 -24.93 1.08
N MET A 189 -11.93 -26.20 0.87
CA MET A 189 -13.22 -26.56 0.32
C MET A 189 -14.40 -26.15 1.20
N ASP A 190 -14.27 -26.23 2.53
CA ASP A 190 -15.29 -25.77 3.47
C ASP A 190 -15.57 -24.27 3.32
N LYS A 191 -14.53 -23.46 3.15
CA LYS A 191 -14.68 -22.01 2.94
C LYS A 191 -15.14 -21.68 1.52
N ALA A 192 -14.64 -22.39 0.51
CA ALA A 192 -15.06 -22.23 -0.88
C ALA A 192 -16.56 -22.54 -1.06
N GLU A 193 -17.06 -23.60 -0.39
CA GLU A 193 -18.48 -23.95 -0.42
C GLU A 193 -19.35 -22.87 0.25
N ARG A 194 -18.93 -22.32 1.37
CA ARG A 194 -19.63 -21.17 1.99
C ARG A 194 -19.63 -19.93 1.08
N LEU A 195 -18.48 -19.64 0.45
CA LEU A 195 -18.39 -18.55 -0.53
C LEU A 195 -19.36 -18.79 -1.69
N ARG A 196 -19.43 -20.00 -2.24
CA ARG A 196 -20.37 -20.39 -3.28
C ARG A 196 -21.82 -20.13 -2.87
N GLN A 197 -22.18 -20.51 -1.63
CA GLN A 197 -23.56 -20.28 -1.11
C GLN A 197 -23.89 -18.79 -1.00
N PHE A 198 -22.97 -17.95 -0.51
CA PHE A 198 -23.19 -16.51 -0.45
C PHE A 198 -23.26 -15.90 -1.84
N THR A 199 -22.41 -16.34 -2.76
CA THR A 199 -22.44 -15.90 -4.17
C THR A 199 -23.77 -16.23 -4.84
N LEU A 200 -24.29 -17.44 -4.65
CA LEU A 200 -25.61 -17.84 -5.18
C LEU A 200 -26.75 -17.00 -4.56
N LYS A 201 -26.74 -16.80 -3.24
CA LYS A 201 -27.74 -15.95 -2.57
C LYS A 201 -27.69 -14.51 -3.07
N ALA A 202 -26.47 -13.96 -3.29
CA ALA A 202 -26.27 -12.63 -3.83
C ALA A 202 -26.73 -12.54 -5.30
N ALA A 203 -26.43 -13.56 -6.12
CA ALA A 203 -26.86 -13.64 -7.51
C ALA A 203 -28.41 -13.70 -7.62
N VAL A 204 -29.07 -14.50 -6.78
CA VAL A 204 -30.54 -14.55 -6.73
C VAL A 204 -31.13 -13.19 -6.29
N ALA A 205 -30.59 -12.60 -5.22
CA ALA A 205 -31.06 -11.30 -4.73
C ALA A 205 -30.86 -10.18 -5.75
N GLY A 206 -29.68 -10.16 -6.44
CA GLY A 206 -29.38 -9.20 -7.50
C GLY A 206 -30.16 -9.47 -8.78
N GLY A 207 -30.31 -10.75 -9.16
CA GLY A 207 -31.03 -11.17 -10.35
C GLY A 207 -32.54 -10.83 -10.32
N LEU A 208 -33.14 -10.75 -9.12
CA LEU A 208 -34.55 -10.32 -8.97
C LEU A 208 -34.76 -8.83 -9.27
N ASN A 209 -33.74 -8.01 -9.25
CA ASN A 209 -33.82 -6.57 -9.50
C ASN A 209 -34.46 -6.25 -10.85
N GLN A 210 -33.99 -6.88 -11.92
CA GLN A 210 -34.47 -6.60 -13.28
C GLN A 210 -35.91 -7.08 -13.53
N PRO A 211 -36.29 -8.35 -13.22
CA PRO A 211 -37.66 -8.81 -13.38
C PRO A 211 -38.68 -7.99 -12.58
N ILE A 212 -38.39 -7.66 -11.33
CA ILE A 212 -39.29 -6.87 -10.47
C ILE A 212 -39.47 -5.46 -11.05
N THR A 213 -38.38 -4.80 -11.46
CA THR A 213 -38.43 -3.47 -12.09
C THR A 213 -39.25 -3.52 -13.36
N GLN A 214 -39.05 -4.55 -14.20
CA GLN A 214 -39.77 -4.70 -15.46
C GLN A 214 -41.27 -4.97 -15.23
N LEU A 215 -41.61 -5.76 -14.19
CA LEU A 215 -43.02 -6.01 -13.82
C LEU A 215 -43.69 -4.72 -13.35
N ILE A 216 -43.07 -3.95 -12.46
CA ILE A 216 -43.61 -2.67 -11.99
C ILE A 216 -43.74 -1.68 -13.16
N ALA A 217 -42.74 -1.62 -14.04
CA ALA A 217 -42.80 -0.77 -15.24
C ALA A 217 -43.95 -1.18 -16.19
N SER A 218 -44.18 -2.49 -16.37
CA SER A 218 -45.29 -2.99 -17.20
C SER A 218 -46.68 -2.68 -16.58
N MET A 219 -46.78 -2.80 -15.25
CA MET A 219 -48.02 -2.39 -14.54
C MET A 219 -48.26 -0.89 -14.68
N ALA A 220 -47.23 -0.09 -14.54
CA ALA A 220 -47.28 1.36 -14.73
C ALA A 220 -47.70 1.73 -16.16
N LEU A 221 -47.11 1.07 -17.15
CA LEU A 221 -47.45 1.26 -18.56
C LEU A 221 -48.90 0.90 -18.82
N SER A 222 -49.38 -0.23 -18.31
CA SER A 222 -50.79 -0.66 -18.46
C SER A 222 -51.75 0.35 -17.84
N LEU A 223 -51.44 0.88 -16.67
CA LEU A 223 -52.26 1.88 -16.00
C LEU A 223 -52.32 3.20 -16.80
N VAL A 224 -51.15 3.68 -17.26
CA VAL A 224 -51.04 4.88 -18.10
C VAL A 224 -51.81 4.68 -19.41
N LEU A 225 -51.72 3.50 -20.03
CA LEU A 225 -52.43 3.17 -21.26
C LEU A 225 -53.96 3.24 -21.08
N VAL A 226 -54.47 2.64 -20.01
CA VAL A 226 -55.91 2.70 -19.70
C VAL A 226 -56.38 4.13 -19.50
N ILE A 227 -55.67 4.93 -18.69
CA ILE A 227 -56.01 6.33 -18.42
C ILE A 227 -55.91 7.17 -19.71
N ALA A 228 -54.88 6.95 -20.53
CA ALA A 228 -54.71 7.68 -21.78
C ALA A 228 -55.81 7.35 -22.80
N LEU A 229 -56.27 6.09 -22.91
CA LEU A 229 -57.38 5.70 -23.75
C LEU A 229 -58.68 6.34 -23.28
N MET A 230 -58.93 6.42 -21.97
CA MET A 230 -60.11 7.10 -21.41
C MET A 230 -60.07 8.62 -21.67
N GLN A 231 -58.87 9.24 -21.62
CA GLN A 231 -58.70 10.67 -21.93
C GLN A 231 -58.74 10.98 -23.44
N SER A 232 -58.30 10.06 -24.31
CA SER A 232 -58.31 10.23 -25.77
C SER A 232 -59.72 10.49 -26.29
N ALA A 233 -60.75 9.88 -25.69
CA ALA A 233 -62.16 10.09 -26.03
C ALA A 233 -62.66 11.51 -25.70
N THR A 234 -61.98 12.25 -24.79
CA THR A 234 -62.49 13.53 -24.26
C THR A 234 -61.53 14.72 -24.48
N GLN A 235 -60.24 14.53 -24.75
CA GLN A 235 -59.24 15.61 -24.74
C GLN A 235 -58.31 15.66 -25.96
N GLY A 236 -58.56 14.93 -27.07
CA GLY A 236 -57.83 15.07 -28.32
C GLY A 236 -56.32 14.69 -28.26
N VAL A 237 -55.95 13.70 -27.46
CA VAL A 237 -54.58 13.16 -27.42
C VAL A 237 -54.25 12.54 -28.77
N THR A 238 -53.19 13.04 -29.45
CA THR A 238 -52.78 12.49 -30.74
C THR A 238 -52.01 11.16 -30.57
N VAL A 239 -52.06 10.29 -31.57
CA VAL A 239 -51.32 9.01 -31.59
C VAL A 239 -49.82 9.23 -31.42
N GLY A 240 -49.27 10.24 -32.06
CA GLY A 240 -47.86 10.59 -31.94
C GLY A 240 -47.49 11.11 -30.55
N GLY A 241 -48.36 11.92 -29.93
CA GLY A 241 -48.18 12.39 -28.55
C GLY A 241 -48.16 11.25 -27.53
N PHE A 242 -49.08 10.27 -27.72
CA PHE A 242 -49.13 9.07 -26.88
C PHE A 242 -47.89 8.17 -27.04
N ALA A 243 -47.46 7.90 -28.28
CA ALA A 243 -46.24 7.13 -28.54
C ALA A 243 -45.00 7.81 -27.99
N ALA A 244 -44.91 9.15 -28.11
CA ALA A 244 -43.80 9.93 -27.53
C ALA A 244 -43.80 9.87 -25.98
N PHE A 245 -44.98 9.87 -25.34
CA PHE A 245 -45.14 9.77 -23.89
C PHE A 245 -44.66 8.39 -23.39
N ILE A 246 -45.11 7.30 -24.03
CA ILE A 246 -44.65 5.94 -23.66
C ILE A 246 -43.17 5.78 -23.84
N THR A 247 -42.62 6.25 -24.95
CA THR A 247 -41.17 6.17 -25.23
C THR A 247 -40.37 6.95 -24.19
N ALA A 248 -40.78 8.15 -23.81
CA ALA A 248 -40.14 8.95 -22.77
C ALA A 248 -40.21 8.28 -21.40
N MET A 249 -41.37 7.70 -21.06
CA MET A 249 -41.61 6.96 -19.83
C MET A 249 -40.68 5.72 -19.73
N LEU A 250 -40.55 4.95 -20.80
CA LEU A 250 -39.66 3.78 -20.81
C LEU A 250 -38.18 4.18 -20.71
N LEU A 251 -37.77 5.27 -21.36
CA LEU A 251 -36.40 5.74 -21.34
C LEU A 251 -35.97 6.32 -19.97
N ILE A 252 -36.90 6.77 -19.12
CA ILE A 252 -36.56 7.34 -17.83
C ILE A 252 -36.21 6.28 -16.76
N ILE A 253 -36.66 5.02 -16.94
CA ILE A 253 -36.47 3.93 -15.98
C ILE A 253 -34.99 3.62 -15.75
N SER A 254 -34.20 3.54 -16.81
CA SER A 254 -32.75 3.20 -16.71
C SER A 254 -31.95 4.27 -15.96
N PRO A 255 -32.01 5.57 -16.28
CA PRO A 255 -31.36 6.63 -15.50
C PRO A 255 -31.76 6.65 -14.03
N LEU A 256 -33.05 6.47 -13.74
CA LEU A 256 -33.54 6.41 -12.34
C LEU A 256 -32.94 5.24 -11.56
N LYS A 257 -32.85 4.06 -12.21
CA LYS A 257 -32.22 2.90 -11.60
C LYS A 257 -30.73 3.17 -11.31
N HIS A 258 -29.99 3.76 -12.26
CA HIS A 258 -28.58 4.11 -12.07
C HIS A 258 -28.39 5.09 -10.90
N LEU A 259 -29.26 6.12 -10.79
CA LEU A 259 -29.23 7.06 -9.68
C LEU A 259 -29.54 6.40 -8.33
N ALA A 260 -30.46 5.44 -8.31
CA ALA A 260 -30.77 4.66 -7.09
C ALA A 260 -29.63 3.75 -6.64
N ASP A 261 -28.86 3.21 -7.59
CA ASP A 261 -27.77 2.28 -7.35
C ASP A 261 -26.43 2.99 -7.05
N ILE A 262 -26.35 4.33 -7.12
CA ILE A 262 -25.11 5.12 -6.99
C ILE A 262 -24.47 5.01 -5.60
N ASN A 263 -25.24 4.70 -4.57
CA ASN A 263 -24.76 4.67 -3.20
C ASN A 263 -23.67 3.60 -2.97
N GLN A 264 -23.75 2.45 -3.65
CA GLN A 264 -22.76 1.38 -3.46
C GLN A 264 -21.38 1.73 -4.07
N PRO A 265 -21.26 2.20 -5.32
CA PRO A 265 -20.00 2.72 -5.85
C PRO A 265 -19.44 3.88 -5.02
N LEU A 266 -20.29 4.80 -4.56
CA LEU A 266 -19.89 5.92 -3.71
C LEU A 266 -19.24 5.45 -2.42
N GLN A 267 -19.85 4.51 -1.69
CA GLN A 267 -19.27 3.99 -0.46
C GLN A 267 -17.93 3.28 -0.69
N ARG A 268 -17.81 2.50 -1.76
CA ARG A 268 -16.53 1.87 -2.13
C ARG A 268 -15.47 2.92 -2.44
N GLY A 269 -15.83 3.93 -3.24
CA GLY A 269 -14.93 5.02 -3.57
C GLY A 269 -14.47 5.80 -2.35
N LEU A 270 -15.36 6.08 -1.40
CA LEU A 270 -15.02 6.76 -0.15
C LEU A 270 -14.06 5.94 0.73
N THR A 271 -14.36 4.64 0.94
CA THR A 271 -13.47 3.78 1.74
C THR A 271 -12.08 3.67 1.13
N ALA A 272 -11.98 3.52 -0.19
CA ALA A 272 -10.69 3.47 -0.86
C ALA A 272 -9.99 4.84 -0.85
N ALA A 273 -10.71 5.95 -0.95
CA ALA A 273 -10.16 7.30 -0.77
C ALA A 273 -9.63 7.51 0.66
N GLU A 274 -10.34 7.03 1.68
CA GLU A 274 -9.86 7.07 3.07
C GLU A 274 -8.52 6.33 3.22
N MET A 275 -8.34 5.16 2.62
CA MET A 275 -7.07 4.43 2.64
C MET A 275 -5.93 5.22 1.97
N ILE A 276 -6.22 5.88 0.83
CA ILE A 276 -5.24 6.71 0.10
C ILE A 276 -4.82 7.90 0.96
N PHE A 277 -5.79 8.64 1.50
CA PHE A 277 -5.50 9.82 2.32
C PHE A 277 -4.86 9.45 3.66
N GLN A 278 -5.23 8.33 4.28
CA GLN A 278 -4.53 7.82 5.46
C GLN A 278 -3.04 7.58 5.21
N LEU A 279 -2.65 7.17 3.99
CA LEU A 279 -1.24 7.04 3.62
C LEU A 279 -0.60 8.40 3.32
N ILE A 280 -1.27 9.28 2.58
CA ILE A 280 -0.75 10.62 2.23
C ILE A 280 -0.58 11.49 3.48
N ASP A 281 -1.47 11.37 4.45
CA ASP A 281 -1.49 12.16 5.69
C ASP A 281 -0.62 11.55 6.80
N GLN A 282 0.13 10.45 6.52
CA GLN A 282 1.05 9.89 7.51
C GLN A 282 2.09 10.93 7.94
N PRO A 283 2.38 11.03 9.25
CA PRO A 283 3.43 11.91 9.74
C PRO A 283 4.79 11.47 9.18
N ILE A 284 5.55 12.43 8.69
CA ILE A 284 6.92 12.23 8.18
C ILE A 284 7.93 12.22 9.32
N GLU A 285 9.12 11.68 9.04
CA GLU A 285 10.21 11.62 10.03
C GLU A 285 10.70 13.02 10.43
N GLU A 286 10.77 13.95 9.49
CA GLU A 286 11.23 15.33 9.69
C GLU A 286 10.21 16.31 9.09
N GLU A 287 9.59 17.15 9.93
CA GLU A 287 8.59 18.13 9.49
C GLU A 287 9.28 19.33 8.81
N ASP A 288 8.77 19.74 7.65
CA ASP A 288 9.36 20.78 6.80
C ASP A 288 9.56 22.16 7.50
N GLY A 289 8.84 22.44 8.57
CA GLY A 289 8.96 23.69 9.33
C GLY A 289 10.13 23.74 10.32
N ALA A 290 10.74 22.62 10.66
CA ALA A 290 11.81 22.54 11.65
C ALA A 290 13.22 22.68 11.02
N GLN A 291 13.36 22.52 9.71
CA GLN A 291 14.66 22.44 9.02
C GLN A 291 15.54 23.69 9.16
N SER A 292 14.95 24.88 9.27
CA SER A 292 15.72 26.15 9.36
C SER A 292 16.45 26.34 10.70
N GLN A 293 16.16 25.53 11.71
CA GLN A 293 16.79 25.59 13.04
C GLN A 293 17.74 24.42 13.31
N LEU A 294 17.82 23.42 12.39
CA LEU A 294 18.64 22.25 12.56
C LEU A 294 20.11 22.53 12.21
N LYS A 295 21.01 21.89 12.96
CA LYS A 295 22.45 22.01 12.78
C LYS A 295 22.91 21.09 11.64
N HIS A 296 23.71 21.62 10.74
CA HIS A 296 24.43 20.85 9.74
C HIS A 296 25.69 20.24 10.34
N LEU A 297 25.95 18.97 10.01
CA LEU A 297 27.18 18.27 10.39
C LEU A 297 27.83 17.68 9.13
N GLU A 298 28.96 18.27 8.72
CA GLU A 298 29.69 17.78 7.52
C GLU A 298 30.36 16.42 7.75
N LYS A 299 31.13 16.29 8.86
CA LYS A 299 31.79 15.05 9.23
C LYS A 299 31.87 14.91 10.75
N ALA A 300 31.36 13.80 11.27
CA ALA A 300 31.43 13.48 12.68
C ALA A 300 32.83 12.95 13.07
N LYS A 301 33.25 13.24 14.31
CA LYS A 301 34.40 12.58 14.95
C LYS A 301 34.01 11.20 15.47
N GLY A 302 32.71 11.03 15.85
CA GLY A 302 32.16 9.77 16.30
C GLY A 302 32.11 9.60 17.81
N GLU A 303 32.15 10.69 18.61
CA GLU A 303 31.84 10.63 20.06
C GLU A 303 30.32 10.47 20.23
N ILE A 304 29.87 9.39 20.89
CA ILE A 304 28.44 9.12 21.12
C ILE A 304 28.19 9.07 22.61
N ARG A 305 27.14 9.80 23.07
CA ARG A 305 26.73 9.80 24.46
C ARG A 305 25.23 9.57 24.59
N PHE A 306 24.84 8.59 25.40
CA PHE A 306 23.47 8.33 25.81
C PHE A 306 23.28 8.87 27.22
N GLU A 307 22.32 9.79 27.40
CA GLU A 307 22.05 10.44 28.67
C GLU A 307 20.62 10.12 29.17
N ASN A 308 20.52 9.36 30.26
CA ASN A 308 19.26 8.98 30.92
C ASN A 308 18.21 8.41 29.95
N LEU A 309 18.66 7.63 28.97
CA LEU A 309 17.87 7.18 27.85
C LEU A 309 16.84 6.12 28.27
N SER A 310 15.55 6.40 28.05
CA SER A 310 14.47 5.42 28.22
C SER A 310 13.59 5.38 26.99
N PHE A 311 13.15 4.18 26.60
CA PHE A 311 12.36 3.97 25.40
C PHE A 311 11.34 2.83 25.54
N SER A 312 10.16 3.00 24.92
CA SER A 312 9.12 1.99 24.75
C SER A 312 8.55 2.04 23.35
N TYR A 313 8.32 0.89 22.72
CA TYR A 313 7.69 0.80 21.39
C TYR A 313 6.21 1.18 21.39
N ASP A 314 5.50 0.91 22.48
CA ASP A 314 4.12 1.31 22.68
C ASP A 314 4.03 2.41 23.74
N GLN A 315 3.27 3.46 23.44
CA GLN A 315 3.00 4.54 24.40
C GLN A 315 1.82 4.21 25.32
N GLU A 316 1.22 3.01 25.23
CA GLU A 316 0.13 2.58 26.10
C GLU A 316 0.64 2.34 27.53
N GLU A 317 -0.07 2.89 28.52
CA GLU A 317 0.23 2.70 29.94
C GLU A 317 0.16 1.21 30.33
N GLY A 318 1.28 0.67 30.84
CA GLY A 318 1.34 -0.68 31.40
C GLY A 318 2.27 -1.66 30.69
N ARG A 319 2.85 -1.34 29.51
CA ARG A 319 3.90 -2.16 28.89
C ARG A 319 5.30 -1.80 29.39
N LYS A 320 6.15 -2.84 29.48
CA LYS A 320 7.53 -2.69 29.97
C LYS A 320 8.36 -1.86 28.96
N ASP A 321 9.05 -0.84 29.49
CA ASP A 321 10.04 -0.10 28.70
C ASP A 321 11.12 -1.05 28.17
N ALA A 322 11.48 -0.88 26.90
CA ALA A 322 12.53 -1.64 26.24
C ALA A 322 13.93 -1.19 26.66
N LEU A 323 14.05 0.10 27.05
CA LEU A 323 15.28 0.68 27.64
C LEU A 323 14.89 1.54 28.85
N ARG A 324 15.73 1.51 29.89
CA ARG A 324 15.49 2.19 31.15
C ARG A 324 16.75 2.86 31.67
N ASN A 325 16.75 4.19 31.67
CA ASN A 325 17.81 5.02 32.24
C ASN A 325 19.22 4.59 31.78
N VAL A 326 19.41 4.37 30.51
CA VAL A 326 20.71 4.00 29.92
C VAL A 326 21.60 5.23 29.88
N ASN A 327 22.77 5.11 30.49
CA ASN A 327 23.84 6.10 30.45
C ASN A 327 25.11 5.43 29.92
N LEU A 328 25.64 5.94 28.79
CA LEU A 328 26.81 5.36 28.14
C LEU A 328 27.53 6.41 27.32
N ASP A 329 28.86 6.50 27.48
CA ASP A 329 29.74 7.33 26.69
C ASP A 329 30.62 6.44 25.79
N ILE A 330 30.67 6.70 24.48
CA ILE A 330 31.48 5.97 23.50
C ILE A 330 32.45 6.95 22.88
N LYS A 331 33.74 6.61 22.92
CA LYS A 331 34.83 7.46 22.38
C LYS A 331 34.94 7.33 20.86
N PRO A 332 35.46 8.36 20.16
CA PRO A 332 35.76 8.25 18.75
C PRO A 332 36.71 7.07 18.45
N GLY A 333 36.35 6.25 17.47
CA GLY A 333 37.14 5.09 17.05
C GLY A 333 37.03 3.86 17.96
N GLU A 334 36.23 3.91 19.05
CA GLU A 334 36.02 2.80 19.97
C GLU A 334 35.07 1.74 19.39
N VAL A 335 35.41 0.48 19.54
CA VAL A 335 34.56 -0.68 19.20
C VAL A 335 33.86 -1.16 20.45
N VAL A 336 32.53 -0.98 20.52
CA VAL A 336 31.69 -1.36 21.66
C VAL A 336 30.78 -2.51 21.27
N ALA A 337 30.93 -3.65 21.97
CA ALA A 337 30.09 -4.82 21.81
C ALA A 337 28.92 -4.82 22.81
N PHE A 338 27.69 -4.92 22.29
CA PHE A 338 26.47 -5.08 23.12
C PHE A 338 26.13 -6.56 23.25
N VAL A 339 26.11 -7.05 24.47
CA VAL A 339 25.86 -8.46 24.82
C VAL A 339 24.68 -8.56 25.79
N GLY A 340 24.02 -9.68 25.85
CA GLY A 340 22.93 -9.93 26.79
C GLY A 340 21.83 -10.84 26.22
N PRO A 341 20.86 -11.25 27.01
CA PRO A 341 19.80 -12.15 26.60
C PRO A 341 18.92 -11.52 25.48
N SER A 342 18.20 -12.39 24.75
CA SER A 342 17.21 -11.92 23.77
C SER A 342 16.15 -11.07 24.46
N GLY A 343 15.77 -9.94 23.83
CA GLY A 343 14.87 -8.97 24.46
C GLY A 343 15.52 -8.03 25.50
N GLY A 344 16.85 -8.08 25.70
CA GLY A 344 17.57 -7.21 26.64
C GLY A 344 17.62 -5.74 26.25
N GLY A 345 17.24 -5.35 25.01
CA GLY A 345 17.22 -3.97 24.54
C GLY A 345 18.37 -3.58 23.60
N LYS A 346 19.25 -4.51 23.21
CA LYS A 346 20.45 -4.26 22.37
C LYS A 346 20.10 -3.61 21.03
N SER A 347 19.27 -4.27 20.20
CA SER A 347 18.87 -3.75 18.88
C SER A 347 18.05 -2.47 19.00
N THR A 348 17.28 -2.32 20.06
CA THR A 348 16.54 -1.08 20.37
C THR A 348 17.50 0.08 20.60
N LEU A 349 18.53 -0.09 21.44
CA LEU A 349 19.50 0.96 21.75
C LEU A 349 20.20 1.47 20.49
N VAL A 350 20.67 0.54 19.68
CA VAL A 350 21.40 0.84 18.45
C VAL A 350 20.51 1.50 17.40
N SER A 351 19.21 1.10 17.32
CA SER A 351 18.23 1.67 16.39
C SER A 351 17.80 3.11 16.71
N LEU A 352 18.03 3.58 17.92
CA LEU A 352 17.77 4.97 18.31
C LEU A 352 18.78 5.96 17.74
N LEU A 353 20.03 5.54 17.51
CA LEU A 353 21.09 6.41 17.01
C LEU A 353 20.79 6.97 15.60
N PRO A 354 20.33 6.19 14.59
CA PRO A 354 19.93 6.71 13.29
C PRO A 354 18.54 7.37 13.29
N ARG A 355 17.94 7.60 14.47
CA ARG A 355 16.61 8.18 14.68
C ARG A 355 15.51 7.39 13.97
N PHE A 356 15.60 6.05 13.96
CA PHE A 356 14.46 5.22 13.53
C PHE A 356 13.28 5.33 14.51
N PHE A 357 13.59 5.58 15.78
CA PHE A 357 12.63 5.84 16.85
C PHE A 357 13.08 7.03 17.67
N LYS A 358 12.14 7.67 18.36
CA LYS A 358 12.43 8.78 19.29
C LYS A 358 12.46 8.26 20.73
N PRO A 359 13.44 8.62 21.58
CA PRO A 359 13.44 8.26 22.98
C PRO A 359 12.24 8.88 23.72
N LYS A 360 11.75 8.19 24.74
CA LYS A 360 10.67 8.68 25.62
C LYS A 360 11.21 9.70 26.63
N VAL A 361 12.38 9.41 27.17
CA VAL A 361 13.10 10.25 28.13
C VAL A 361 14.58 10.19 27.82
N GLY A 362 15.32 11.27 28.12
CA GLY A 362 16.75 11.37 27.86
C GLY A 362 17.04 11.86 26.45
N ARG A 363 18.33 11.82 26.07
CA ARG A 363 18.81 12.27 24.76
C ARG A 363 20.04 11.50 24.33
N ILE A 364 20.30 11.55 23.03
CA ILE A 364 21.51 11.00 22.42
C ILE A 364 22.30 12.16 21.83
N LEU A 365 23.59 12.23 22.12
CA LEU A 365 24.47 13.25 21.56
C LEU A 365 25.48 12.58 20.62
N LEU A 366 25.72 13.23 19.51
CA LEU A 366 26.82 12.93 18.58
C LEU A 366 27.74 14.14 18.54
N ASP A 367 29.01 13.95 18.91
CA ASP A 367 29.98 15.04 19.04
C ASP A 367 29.45 16.22 19.88
N GLN A 368 28.79 15.89 21.02
CA GLN A 368 28.17 16.81 21.98
C GLN A 368 26.94 17.58 21.43
N ILE A 369 26.46 17.28 20.24
CA ILE A 369 25.24 17.85 19.66
C ILE A 369 24.09 16.83 19.83
N PRO A 370 22.93 17.21 20.40
CA PRO A 370 21.78 16.34 20.41
C PRO A 370 21.36 15.93 18.98
N ILE A 371 21.14 14.64 18.74
CA ILE A 371 20.81 14.16 17.40
C ILE A 371 19.46 14.69 16.89
N GLU A 372 18.57 15.11 17.80
CA GLU A 372 17.29 15.75 17.49
C GLU A 372 17.47 17.16 16.87
N GLU A 373 18.59 17.83 17.18
CA GLU A 373 18.95 19.15 16.62
C GLU A 373 19.69 19.07 15.30
N MET A 374 19.99 17.87 14.80
CA MET A 374 20.68 17.66 13.53
C MET A 374 19.68 17.40 12.40
N MET A 375 20.02 17.82 11.18
CA MET A 375 19.31 17.36 10.00
C MET A 375 19.43 15.83 9.87
N LEU A 376 18.29 15.17 9.66
CA LEU A 376 18.23 13.70 9.61
C LEU A 376 19.11 13.11 8.51
N ALA A 377 19.15 13.77 7.35
CA ALA A 377 19.99 13.37 6.23
C ALA A 377 21.49 13.44 6.58
N ASP A 378 21.92 14.50 7.30
CA ASP A 378 23.33 14.66 7.70
C ASP A 378 23.70 13.65 8.79
N LEU A 379 22.83 13.44 9.78
CA LEU A 379 23.04 12.38 10.79
C LEU A 379 23.23 11.01 10.13
N ARG A 380 22.32 10.63 9.22
CA ARG A 380 22.34 9.31 8.55
C ARG A 380 23.51 9.16 7.58
N LYS A 381 24.07 10.26 7.05
CA LYS A 381 25.34 10.21 6.29
C LYS A 381 26.52 9.77 7.16
N GLN A 382 26.50 10.09 8.45
CA GLN A 382 27.59 9.73 9.39
C GLN A 382 27.54 8.27 9.84
N ILE A 383 26.49 7.52 9.50
CA ILE A 383 26.24 6.17 10.03
C ILE A 383 26.19 5.16 8.88
N ALA A 384 27.07 4.17 8.88
CA ALA A 384 26.93 2.95 8.07
C ALA A 384 26.21 1.87 8.91
N PHE A 385 25.32 1.12 8.29
CA PHE A 385 24.51 0.11 8.95
C PHE A 385 24.58 -1.22 8.20
N VAL A 386 24.97 -2.29 8.89
CA VAL A 386 24.92 -3.68 8.39
C VAL A 386 23.93 -4.44 9.26
N SER A 387 22.78 -4.77 8.71
CA SER A 387 21.69 -5.48 9.41
C SER A 387 21.93 -6.99 9.44
N GLN A 388 21.28 -7.66 10.39
CA GLN A 388 21.22 -9.12 10.48
C GLN A 388 20.62 -9.74 9.20
N ASP A 389 19.47 -9.22 8.77
CA ASP A 389 18.85 -9.61 7.51
C ASP A 389 19.35 -8.70 6.39
N VAL A 390 20.21 -9.25 5.53
CA VAL A 390 20.75 -8.50 4.40
C VAL A 390 19.71 -8.33 3.32
N ILE A 391 19.30 -7.09 3.07
CA ILE A 391 18.41 -6.74 1.98
C ILE A 391 19.22 -6.27 0.77
N LEU A 392 19.04 -6.97 -0.36
CA LEU A 392 19.57 -6.60 -1.66
C LEU A 392 18.44 -6.26 -2.62
N PHE A 393 18.60 -5.19 -3.34
CA PHE A 393 17.64 -4.78 -4.36
C PHE A 393 17.89 -5.58 -5.64
N ASN A 394 16.84 -5.88 -6.39
CA ASN A 394 16.94 -6.57 -7.67
C ASN A 394 17.53 -5.63 -8.73
N ASP A 395 18.82 -5.38 -8.60
CA ASP A 395 19.62 -4.50 -9.44
C ASP A 395 21.02 -5.08 -9.58
N THR A 396 21.94 -4.36 -10.20
CA THR A 396 23.34 -4.78 -10.38
C THR A 396 24.11 -4.80 -9.05
N ILE A 397 25.23 -5.51 -9.01
CA ILE A 397 26.17 -5.48 -7.88
C ILE A 397 26.62 -4.04 -7.62
N ALA A 398 26.97 -3.30 -8.69
CA ALA A 398 27.40 -1.91 -8.57
C ALA A 398 26.33 -1.01 -7.94
N ALA A 399 25.07 -1.12 -8.38
CA ALA A 399 23.96 -0.35 -7.82
C ALA A 399 23.67 -0.72 -6.35
N ASN A 400 23.83 -1.99 -5.97
CA ASN A 400 23.70 -2.43 -4.59
C ASN A 400 24.82 -1.92 -3.68
N VAL A 401 26.08 -1.87 -4.15
CA VAL A 401 27.21 -1.32 -3.38
C VAL A 401 27.10 0.19 -3.25
N ALA A 402 26.83 0.89 -4.36
CA ALA A 402 26.70 2.35 -4.40
C ALA A 402 25.27 2.82 -4.12
N TYR A 403 24.50 2.07 -3.32
CA TYR A 403 23.10 2.37 -3.06
C TYR A 403 22.91 3.79 -2.49
N GLY A 404 21.98 4.53 -3.10
CA GLY A 404 21.73 5.94 -2.76
C GLY A 404 22.50 6.94 -3.63
N SER A 405 23.46 6.49 -4.46
CA SER A 405 24.08 7.30 -5.51
C SER A 405 23.17 7.32 -6.76
N SER A 406 23.16 8.44 -7.51
CA SER A 406 22.50 8.44 -8.82
C SER A 406 23.18 7.45 -9.76
N THR A 407 22.44 6.86 -10.69
CA THR A 407 22.96 5.85 -11.63
C THR A 407 24.14 6.39 -12.47
N GLU A 408 24.15 7.70 -12.76
CA GLU A 408 25.23 8.40 -13.49
C GLU A 408 26.40 8.78 -12.57
N GLY A 409 26.21 8.74 -11.24
CA GLY A 409 27.21 9.12 -10.23
C GLY A 409 27.89 7.93 -9.54
N ILE A 410 27.73 6.69 -10.04
CA ILE A 410 28.40 5.51 -9.46
C ILE A 410 29.88 5.55 -9.82
N ASP A 411 30.73 5.71 -8.81
CA ASP A 411 32.18 5.56 -8.94
C ASP A 411 32.53 4.07 -9.02
N ARG A 412 32.75 3.58 -10.24
CA ARG A 412 33.02 2.16 -10.51
C ARG A 412 34.36 1.71 -9.91
N GLY A 413 35.37 2.59 -9.85
CA GLY A 413 36.65 2.29 -9.21
C GLY A 413 36.47 2.04 -7.72
N ARG A 414 35.77 2.95 -7.04
CA ARG A 414 35.46 2.84 -5.63
C ARG A 414 34.54 1.64 -5.32
N VAL A 415 33.63 1.27 -6.23
CA VAL A 415 32.83 0.03 -6.11
C VAL A 415 33.74 -1.20 -6.10
N ILE A 416 34.70 -1.28 -7.04
CA ILE A 416 35.64 -2.41 -7.12
C ILE A 416 36.50 -2.47 -5.86
N GLU A 417 37.08 -1.36 -5.42
CA GLU A 417 37.86 -1.26 -4.18
C GLU A 417 37.06 -1.74 -2.95
N SER A 418 35.77 -1.35 -2.88
CA SER A 418 34.91 -1.76 -1.79
C SER A 418 34.60 -3.26 -1.82
N LEU A 419 34.43 -3.85 -3.01
CA LEU A 419 34.21 -5.29 -3.19
C LEU A 419 35.49 -6.09 -2.88
N GLU A 420 36.65 -5.59 -3.24
CA GLU A 420 37.94 -6.19 -2.88
C GLU A 420 38.15 -6.17 -1.36
N ALA A 421 37.91 -5.04 -0.71
CA ALA A 421 37.97 -4.91 0.74
C ALA A 421 36.99 -5.84 1.48
N ALA A 422 35.86 -6.18 0.83
CA ALA A 422 34.90 -7.13 1.34
C ALA A 422 35.15 -8.60 0.92
N ASN A 423 36.32 -8.94 0.40
CA ASN A 423 36.71 -10.28 -0.05
C ASN A 423 35.77 -10.85 -1.13
N LEU A 424 35.31 -10.04 -2.11
CA LEU A 424 34.42 -10.45 -3.20
C LEU A 424 35.12 -10.48 -4.58
N THR A 425 36.42 -10.32 -4.66
CA THR A 425 37.20 -10.35 -5.92
C THR A 425 36.98 -11.66 -6.69
N GLY A 426 36.98 -12.81 -5.99
CA GLY A 426 36.74 -14.12 -6.59
C GLY A 426 35.38 -14.20 -7.27
N LEU A 427 34.33 -13.67 -6.62
CA LEU A 427 32.97 -13.62 -7.19
C LEU A 427 32.93 -12.82 -8.51
N LEU A 428 33.64 -11.69 -8.57
CA LEU A 428 33.63 -10.85 -9.77
C LEU A 428 34.27 -11.55 -10.98
N THR A 429 35.25 -12.42 -10.77
CA THR A 429 35.89 -13.20 -11.85
C THR A 429 35.01 -14.35 -12.38
N GLU A 430 34.09 -14.85 -11.57
CA GLU A 430 33.14 -15.92 -11.93
C GLU A 430 31.91 -15.38 -12.67
N LEU A 431 31.61 -14.11 -12.51
CA LEU A 431 30.39 -13.52 -13.05
C LEU A 431 30.63 -12.94 -14.47
N PRO A 432 29.77 -13.30 -15.47
CA PRO A 432 29.99 -12.93 -16.88
C PRO A 432 29.99 -11.42 -17.14
N ASN A 433 29.27 -10.65 -16.33
CA ASN A 433 29.14 -9.20 -16.46
C ASN A 433 29.85 -8.43 -15.30
N GLY A 434 30.67 -9.11 -14.48
CA GLY A 434 31.36 -8.48 -13.35
C GLY A 434 30.38 -7.71 -12.44
N ILE A 435 30.71 -6.44 -12.16
CA ILE A 435 29.88 -5.56 -11.28
C ILE A 435 28.51 -5.19 -11.85
N ASP A 436 28.27 -5.39 -13.16
CA ASP A 436 26.98 -5.14 -13.80
C ASP A 436 26.05 -6.36 -13.77
N THR A 437 26.43 -7.42 -13.08
CA THR A 437 25.60 -8.62 -12.90
C THR A 437 24.43 -8.33 -11.97
N LEU A 438 23.22 -8.72 -12.38
CA LEU A 438 22.01 -8.62 -11.57
C LEU A 438 22.03 -9.66 -10.45
N VAL A 439 21.80 -9.23 -9.22
CA VAL A 439 21.81 -10.11 -8.03
C VAL A 439 20.52 -10.94 -7.88
N GLY A 440 19.46 -10.59 -8.61
CA GLY A 440 18.12 -11.20 -8.49
C GLY A 440 17.33 -10.70 -7.28
N ASP A 441 16.12 -11.25 -7.11
CA ASP A 441 15.23 -10.86 -6.02
C ASP A 441 15.84 -11.19 -4.67
N ASN A 442 16.05 -10.15 -3.85
CA ASN A 442 16.74 -10.23 -2.55
C ASN A 442 18.08 -10.99 -2.59
N GLY A 443 18.79 -10.91 -3.72
CA GLY A 443 20.07 -11.57 -3.88
C GLY A 443 20.01 -13.10 -3.94
N ASN A 444 18.93 -13.68 -4.44
CA ASN A 444 18.72 -15.13 -4.50
C ASN A 444 19.75 -15.88 -5.37
N ARG A 445 20.52 -15.16 -6.19
CA ARG A 445 21.61 -15.73 -7.01
C ARG A 445 22.95 -15.80 -6.27
N LEU A 446 23.00 -15.27 -5.03
CA LEU A 446 24.20 -15.21 -4.22
C LEU A 446 24.07 -16.16 -3.00
N SER A 447 25.21 -16.72 -2.55
CA SER A 447 25.24 -17.44 -1.28
C SER A 447 24.99 -16.50 -0.09
N GLY A 448 24.68 -17.05 1.10
CA GLY A 448 24.50 -16.24 2.32
C GLY A 448 25.71 -15.37 2.62
N GLY A 449 26.92 -15.95 2.56
CA GLY A 449 28.16 -15.22 2.79
C GLY A 449 28.47 -14.17 1.73
N GLN A 450 28.12 -14.43 0.46
CA GLN A 450 28.27 -13.43 -0.61
C GLN A 450 27.31 -12.25 -0.41
N ARG A 451 26.03 -12.50 -0.05
CA ARG A 451 25.08 -11.43 0.28
C ARG A 451 25.59 -10.54 1.41
N GLN A 452 26.13 -11.17 2.47
CA GLN A 452 26.63 -10.45 3.62
C GLN A 452 27.87 -9.60 3.29
N ARG A 453 28.83 -10.16 2.56
CA ARG A 453 30.00 -9.40 2.10
C ARG A 453 29.60 -8.26 1.16
N LEU A 454 28.52 -8.42 0.38
CA LEU A 454 28.00 -7.34 -0.45
C LEU A 454 27.41 -6.19 0.41
N ALA A 455 26.73 -6.51 1.52
CA ALA A 455 26.30 -5.50 2.49
C ALA A 455 27.48 -4.81 3.20
N ILE A 456 28.54 -5.54 3.49
CA ILE A 456 29.79 -4.97 4.02
C ILE A 456 30.43 -4.05 2.98
N ALA A 457 30.52 -4.44 1.69
CA ALA A 457 31.02 -3.59 0.61
C ALA A 457 30.21 -2.29 0.48
N ARG A 458 28.87 -2.35 0.63
CA ARG A 458 27.99 -1.17 0.70
C ARG A 458 28.36 -0.23 1.85
N ALA A 459 28.67 -0.79 3.03
CA ALA A 459 29.09 0.00 4.19
C ALA A 459 30.49 0.61 4.00
N ILE A 460 31.43 -0.11 3.37
CA ILE A 460 32.75 0.41 3.00
C ILE A 460 32.63 1.56 1.99
N TYR A 461 31.81 1.36 0.94
CA TYR A 461 31.56 2.40 -0.07
C TYR A 461 30.97 3.67 0.53
N LYS A 462 30.09 3.55 1.52
CA LYS A 462 29.53 4.71 2.22
C LYS A 462 30.55 5.52 3.00
N ASP A 463 31.59 4.87 3.55
CA ASP A 463 32.72 5.47 4.29
C ASP A 463 32.29 6.40 5.43
N ALA A 464 31.34 5.96 6.22
CA ALA A 464 30.83 6.71 7.38
C ALA A 464 31.72 6.52 8.61
N PRO A 465 31.90 7.57 9.47
CA PRO A 465 32.73 7.49 10.67
C PRO A 465 32.13 6.62 11.78
N ILE A 466 30.83 6.37 11.74
CA ILE A 466 30.13 5.53 12.71
C ILE A 466 29.60 4.29 11.99
N LEU A 467 29.79 3.13 12.62
CA LEU A 467 29.36 1.84 12.10
C LEU A 467 28.44 1.16 13.09
N ILE A 468 27.33 0.66 12.60
CA ILE A 468 26.40 -0.19 13.34
C ILE A 468 26.37 -1.56 12.70
N LEU A 469 26.68 -2.61 13.48
CA LEU A 469 26.66 -4.01 13.07
C LEU A 469 25.62 -4.77 13.91
N ASP A 470 24.59 -5.31 13.26
CA ASP A 470 23.58 -6.15 13.91
C ASP A 470 23.76 -7.59 13.42
N GLU A 471 24.32 -8.45 14.28
CA GLU A 471 24.50 -9.90 14.11
C GLU A 471 24.93 -10.37 12.69
N ALA A 472 26.03 -9.84 12.20
CA ALA A 472 26.44 -9.97 10.80
C ALA A 472 26.89 -11.39 10.34
N THR A 473 26.76 -12.49 11.13
CA THR A 473 27.43 -13.76 10.77
C THR A 473 26.64 -15.04 11.07
N SER A 474 25.34 -15.00 11.32
CA SER A 474 24.53 -16.19 11.59
C SER A 474 24.35 -17.09 10.35
N ALA A 475 24.53 -18.42 10.51
CA ALA A 475 24.29 -19.46 9.50
C ALA A 475 25.23 -19.52 8.28
N LEU A 476 26.53 -19.21 8.44
CA LEU A 476 27.54 -19.37 7.40
C LEU A 476 28.41 -20.62 7.61
N ASP A 477 28.94 -21.16 6.54
CA ASP A 477 30.02 -22.15 6.59
C ASP A 477 31.33 -21.50 7.09
N SER A 478 32.23 -22.30 7.65
CA SER A 478 33.46 -21.81 8.32
C SER A 478 34.36 -20.96 7.42
N GLU A 479 34.48 -21.26 6.11
CA GLU A 479 35.30 -20.48 5.19
C GLU A 479 34.63 -19.13 4.86
N SER A 480 33.32 -19.12 4.58
CA SER A 480 32.55 -17.89 4.38
C SER A 480 32.57 -17.01 5.63
N GLU A 481 32.50 -17.63 6.82
CA GLU A 481 32.60 -16.93 8.10
C GLU A 481 33.94 -16.21 8.26
N ARG A 482 35.04 -16.90 8.01
CA ARG A 482 36.37 -16.31 8.09
C ARG A 482 36.51 -15.09 7.15
N GLN A 483 36.04 -15.22 5.90
CA GLN A 483 36.10 -14.15 4.91
C GLN A 483 35.22 -12.95 5.30
N VAL A 484 34.06 -13.19 5.90
CA VAL A 484 33.18 -12.15 6.44
C VAL A 484 33.84 -11.44 7.62
N GLN A 485 34.47 -12.19 8.55
CA GLN A 485 35.14 -11.62 9.71
C GLN A 485 36.31 -10.73 9.27
N GLU A 486 37.17 -11.17 8.36
CA GLU A 486 38.27 -10.36 7.80
C GLU A 486 37.74 -9.05 7.14
N ALA A 487 36.60 -9.11 6.45
CA ALA A 487 35.97 -7.93 5.86
C ALA A 487 35.42 -6.98 6.92
N LEU A 488 34.81 -7.52 8.01
CA LEU A 488 34.33 -6.74 9.15
C LEU A 488 35.48 -6.04 9.88
N ASP A 489 36.59 -6.74 10.13
CA ASP A 489 37.79 -6.16 10.81
C ASP A 489 38.34 -4.97 10.03
N ARG A 490 38.40 -5.09 8.69
CA ARG A 490 38.80 -3.95 7.82
C ARG A 490 37.78 -2.81 7.86
N LEU A 491 36.47 -3.15 7.89
CA LEU A 491 35.41 -2.15 7.96
C LEU A 491 35.41 -1.40 9.31
N MET A 492 35.70 -2.07 10.42
CA MET A 492 35.72 -1.47 11.77
C MET A 492 36.92 -0.56 11.99
N ALA A 493 38.06 -0.79 11.30
CA ALA A 493 39.29 -0.07 11.51
C ALA A 493 39.11 1.46 11.43
N GLY A 494 39.42 2.15 12.53
CA GLY A 494 39.39 3.62 12.63
C GLY A 494 37.98 4.24 12.70
N ARG A 495 36.94 3.44 12.89
CA ARG A 495 35.54 3.90 13.00
C ARG A 495 34.99 3.63 14.38
N THR A 496 34.14 4.52 14.87
CA THR A 496 33.34 4.25 16.09
C THR A 496 32.31 3.18 15.76
N THR A 497 32.41 2.01 16.40
CA THR A 497 31.61 0.85 16.04
C THR A 497 30.72 0.39 17.18
N LEU A 498 29.43 0.27 16.92
CA LEU A 498 28.44 -0.34 17.80
C LEU A 498 28.09 -1.72 17.22
N VAL A 499 28.44 -2.78 17.94
CA VAL A 499 28.24 -4.15 17.47
C VAL A 499 27.26 -4.88 18.39
N ILE A 500 26.19 -5.43 17.85
CA ILE A 500 25.37 -6.42 18.58
C ILE A 500 26.01 -7.77 18.33
N ALA A 501 26.70 -8.27 19.36
CA ALA A 501 27.53 -9.43 19.21
C ALA A 501 26.82 -10.70 19.69
N HIS A 502 26.81 -11.73 18.82
CA HIS A 502 26.36 -13.09 19.11
C HIS A 502 27.51 -14.11 18.95
N ARG A 503 28.73 -13.67 18.57
CA ARG A 503 29.90 -14.52 18.41
C ARG A 503 31.05 -14.08 19.28
N LEU A 504 31.78 -15.07 19.78
CA LEU A 504 32.93 -14.87 20.68
C LEU A 504 34.01 -14.02 20.04
N SER A 505 34.38 -14.31 18.79
CA SER A 505 35.44 -13.57 18.07
C SER A 505 35.16 -12.07 17.99
N THR A 506 33.94 -11.68 17.77
CA THR A 506 33.55 -10.24 17.71
C THR A 506 33.57 -9.59 19.09
N ILE A 507 33.25 -10.37 20.14
CA ILE A 507 33.23 -9.88 21.52
C ILE A 507 34.65 -9.68 22.06
N GLU A 508 35.54 -10.65 21.79
CA GLU A 508 36.93 -10.62 22.28
C GLU A 508 37.78 -9.50 21.65
N HIS A 509 37.45 -9.10 20.42
CA HIS A 509 38.14 -8.02 19.72
C HIS A 509 37.56 -6.63 20.00
N ALA A 510 36.47 -6.52 20.76
CA ALA A 510 35.89 -5.24 21.14
C ALA A 510 36.72 -4.56 22.24
N ASP A 511 36.93 -3.24 22.11
CA ASP A 511 37.61 -2.44 23.13
C ASP A 511 36.84 -2.44 24.45
N ARG A 512 35.49 -2.54 24.34
CA ARG A 512 34.60 -2.52 25.49
C ARG A 512 33.33 -3.33 25.22
N ILE A 513 32.85 -3.99 26.26
CA ILE A 513 31.63 -4.79 26.27
C ILE A 513 30.62 -4.15 27.19
N VAL A 514 29.41 -3.97 26.71
CA VAL A 514 28.25 -3.45 27.45
C VAL A 514 27.20 -4.54 27.53
N VAL A 515 26.88 -4.97 28.75
CA VAL A 515 25.88 -6.03 29.00
C VAL A 515 24.55 -5.39 29.30
N LEU A 516 23.55 -5.70 28.45
CA LEU A 516 22.17 -5.25 28.62
C LEU A 516 21.26 -6.39 29.09
N GLU A 517 20.51 -6.14 30.13
CA GLU A 517 19.46 -7.04 30.62
C GLU A 517 18.22 -6.23 31.02
N HIS A 518 17.05 -6.63 30.54
CA HIS A 518 15.77 -5.97 30.82
C HIS A 518 15.77 -4.43 30.59
N GLY A 519 16.53 -3.98 29.60
CA GLY A 519 16.63 -2.56 29.25
C GLY A 519 17.63 -1.74 30.10
N HIS A 520 18.37 -2.36 31.00
CA HIS A 520 19.40 -1.73 31.82
C HIS A 520 20.80 -2.16 31.40
N VAL A 521 21.76 -1.25 31.51
CA VAL A 521 23.18 -1.60 31.47
C VAL A 521 23.58 -2.18 32.83
N ILE A 522 23.89 -3.47 32.85
CA ILE A 522 24.23 -4.21 34.09
C ILE A 522 25.74 -4.23 34.31
N GLU A 523 26.49 -4.46 33.23
CA GLU A 523 27.96 -4.55 33.28
C GLU A 523 28.56 -3.76 32.12
N ASN A 524 29.74 -3.20 32.34
CA ASN A 524 30.50 -2.45 31.36
C ASN A 524 31.99 -2.61 31.69
N GLY A 525 32.82 -3.02 30.71
CA GLY A 525 34.26 -3.24 30.89
C GLY A 525 34.89 -3.97 29.72
N SER A 526 36.18 -4.29 29.82
CA SER A 526 36.88 -5.13 28.85
C SER A 526 36.49 -6.62 29.03
N HIS A 527 36.82 -7.46 28.04
CA HIS A 527 36.61 -8.91 28.12
C HIS A 527 37.24 -9.52 29.39
N GLU A 528 38.51 -9.20 29.66
CA GLU A 528 39.26 -9.72 30.82
C GLU A 528 38.65 -9.27 32.15
N GLU A 529 38.26 -8.00 32.25
CA GLU A 529 37.62 -7.45 33.45
C GLU A 529 36.28 -8.15 33.77
N LEU A 530 35.43 -8.35 32.74
CA LEU A 530 34.11 -8.93 32.91
C LEU A 530 34.13 -10.45 33.17
N ILE A 531 35.10 -11.18 32.59
CA ILE A 531 35.32 -12.60 32.93
C ILE A 531 35.74 -12.73 34.40
N THR A 532 36.66 -11.84 34.87
CA THR A 532 37.15 -11.88 36.26
C THR A 532 36.08 -11.53 37.28
N LYS A 533 35.10 -10.67 36.92
CA LYS A 533 33.96 -10.32 37.80
C LYS A 533 32.98 -11.47 38.03
N ASP A 534 33.05 -12.54 37.23
CA ASP A 534 32.16 -13.72 37.30
C ASP A 534 30.65 -13.35 37.33
N GLY A 535 30.27 -12.31 36.60
CA GLY A 535 28.92 -11.78 36.55
C GLY A 535 28.07 -12.38 35.42
N LEU A 536 27.09 -11.60 34.95
CA LEU A 536 26.19 -12.02 33.86
C LEU A 536 26.96 -12.30 32.57
N TYR A 537 27.97 -11.46 32.23
CA TYR A 537 28.81 -11.69 31.07
C TYR A 537 29.57 -13.02 31.12
N ALA A 538 30.23 -13.32 32.24
CA ALA A 538 30.96 -14.56 32.41
C ALA A 538 30.04 -15.80 32.33
N ASN A 539 28.82 -15.67 32.82
CA ASN A 539 27.80 -16.73 32.72
C ASN A 539 27.34 -16.92 31.26
N LEU A 540 27.03 -15.85 30.54
CA LEU A 540 26.68 -15.90 29.11
C LEU A 540 27.82 -16.48 28.27
N HIS A 541 29.05 -16.08 28.54
CA HIS A 541 30.25 -16.61 27.91
C HIS A 541 30.37 -18.12 28.11
N ARG A 542 30.18 -18.63 29.34
CA ARG A 542 30.21 -20.08 29.62
C ARG A 542 29.11 -20.85 28.89
N ILE A 543 27.89 -20.30 28.85
CA ILE A 543 26.74 -21.00 28.22
C ILE A 543 26.86 -21.02 26.70
N GLN A 544 27.25 -19.92 26.10
CA GLN A 544 27.27 -19.79 24.64
C GLN A 544 28.55 -20.31 23.98
N PHE A 545 29.69 -20.28 24.69
CA PHE A 545 31.00 -20.47 24.07
C PHE A 545 31.89 -21.55 24.73
N SER A 546 31.53 -22.12 25.91
CA SER A 546 32.32 -23.21 26.51
C SER A 546 32.02 -24.60 25.93
N ASN A 547 31.14 -24.70 24.96
CA ASN A 547 30.84 -25.98 24.24
C ASN A 547 31.36 -25.98 22.80
N ALA A 548 32.27 -25.07 22.42
CA ALA A 548 32.90 -24.99 21.11
C ALA A 548 34.33 -25.56 21.13
#